data_ceb9b27341a6cca9f99a87898080411c
#
_entry.id   ceb9b27341a6cca9f99a87898080411c
#
_cell.length_a   1.000
_cell.length_b   1.000
_cell.length_c   1.000
_cell.angle_alpha   90.00
_cell.angle_beta   90.00
_cell.angle_gamma   90.00
#
_symmetry.space_group_name_H-M   'P 1'
#
loop_
_entity.id
_entity.type
_entity.pdbx_description
1 polymer ?
#
loop_
_entity_poly.entity_id
_entity_poly.type
_entity_poly.pdbx_seq_one_letter_code
_entity_poly.pdbx_strand_id
1 'polypeptide(L)'
;MNKQKLIDKYLPKYSFSEYHETVINSSIEKVYETARNFDLSKSNLIKWLFKVRGLPTKRMHLQDFISDIGFTNIEENIPTENLIGFWARYKIEPITNSDNFINGTISHRVKVVWNFFLEELDSNQVRLSTETRVLCITPSAKVTFGLYWIIIKPFSGVIRNKMLQIIKQDSETDAENG
;
A
#
# COMPACT_ATOMS: atom_id res chain seq x y z
N MET A 1 -24.68 -3.30 -3.26
CA MET A 1 -24.30 -1.91 -2.93
C MET A 1 -22.79 -1.81 -3.06
N ASN A 2 -22.29 -1.01 -4.02
CA ASN A 2 -20.86 -0.78 -4.14
C ASN A 2 -20.38 -0.03 -2.90
N LYS A 3 -19.70 -0.72 -1.98
CA LYS A 3 -19.09 -0.08 -0.81
C LYS A 3 -18.01 0.87 -1.31
N GLN A 4 -18.10 2.14 -0.94
CA GLN A 4 -17.08 3.13 -1.27
C GLN A 4 -15.73 2.67 -0.68
N LYS A 5 -14.69 2.59 -1.51
CA LYS A 5 -13.34 2.23 -1.05
C LYS A 5 -12.81 3.30 -0.08
N LEU A 6 -12.06 2.88 0.93
CA LEU A 6 -11.41 3.81 1.86
C LEU A 6 -10.49 4.79 1.12
N ILE A 7 -9.77 4.31 0.11
CA ILE A 7 -8.88 5.16 -0.67
C ILE A 7 -9.64 6.31 -1.37
N ASP A 8 -10.91 6.10 -1.76
CA ASP A 8 -11.76 7.13 -2.35
C ASP A 8 -12.29 8.11 -1.30
N LYS A 9 -12.49 7.66 -0.05
CA LYS A 9 -12.86 8.51 1.08
C LYS A 9 -11.71 9.44 1.46
N TYR A 10 -10.47 8.91 1.52
CA TYR A 10 -9.32 9.64 2.05
C TYR A 10 -8.59 10.47 1.01
N LEU A 11 -8.51 10.03 -0.24
CA LEU A 11 -7.81 10.75 -1.31
C LEU A 11 -8.55 10.61 -2.66
N PRO A 12 -9.74 11.23 -2.81
CA PRO A 12 -10.53 11.14 -4.04
C PRO A 12 -9.88 11.87 -5.22
N LYS A 13 -9.06 12.87 -4.95
CA LYS A 13 -8.30 13.62 -5.97
C LYS A 13 -6.81 13.37 -5.76
N TYR A 14 -6.10 13.11 -6.85
CA TYR A 14 -4.67 12.81 -6.80
C TYR A 14 -3.92 13.34 -8.04
N SER A 15 -2.61 13.47 -7.92
CA SER A 15 -1.72 13.91 -9.00
C SER A 15 -1.10 12.73 -9.74
N PHE A 16 -0.85 11.64 -9.01
CA PHE A 16 -0.26 10.40 -9.52
C PHE A 16 -0.93 9.20 -8.87
N SER A 17 -1.02 8.11 -9.64
CA SER A 17 -1.49 6.82 -9.12
C SER A 17 -0.76 5.65 -9.76
N GLU A 18 -0.78 4.52 -9.05
CA GLU A 18 -0.27 3.24 -9.52
C GLU A 18 -1.17 2.14 -8.97
N TYR A 19 -1.61 1.23 -9.84
CA TYR A 19 -2.55 0.15 -9.53
C TYR A 19 -2.02 -1.18 -10.04
N HIS A 20 -2.14 -2.21 -9.20
CA HIS A 20 -1.82 -3.60 -9.55
C HIS A 20 -2.86 -4.53 -8.94
N GLU A 21 -3.10 -5.68 -9.56
CA GLU A 21 -4.02 -6.68 -9.03
C GLU A 21 -3.57 -8.11 -9.36
N THR A 22 -4.11 -9.06 -8.62
CA THR A 22 -3.99 -10.50 -8.87
C THR A 22 -5.25 -11.22 -8.39
N VAL A 23 -5.49 -12.41 -8.93
CA VAL A 23 -6.54 -13.31 -8.44
C VAL A 23 -5.89 -14.43 -7.63
N ILE A 24 -6.48 -14.72 -6.46
CA ILE A 24 -6.01 -15.66 -5.47
C ILE A 24 -7.11 -16.69 -5.22
N ASN A 25 -6.77 -17.97 -5.25
CA ASN A 25 -7.69 -19.06 -4.97
C ASN A 25 -7.64 -19.40 -3.47
N SER A 26 -8.39 -18.63 -2.70
CA SER A 26 -8.49 -18.77 -1.24
C SER A 26 -9.69 -17.95 -0.72
N SER A 27 -10.08 -18.13 0.55
CA SER A 27 -11.13 -17.33 1.18
C SER A 27 -10.69 -15.88 1.42
N ILE A 28 -11.64 -14.96 1.45
CA ILE A 28 -11.34 -13.53 1.63
C ILE A 28 -10.69 -13.25 2.98
N GLU A 29 -11.09 -13.96 4.06
CA GLU A 29 -10.51 -13.82 5.39
C GLU A 29 -9.03 -14.21 5.39
N LYS A 30 -8.70 -15.34 4.75
CA LYS A 30 -7.32 -15.82 4.66
C LYS A 30 -6.44 -14.86 3.88
N VAL A 31 -6.92 -14.40 2.71
CA VAL A 31 -6.17 -13.44 1.88
C VAL A 31 -5.97 -12.12 2.64
N TYR A 32 -7.01 -11.65 3.38
CA TYR A 32 -6.91 -10.42 4.17
C TYR A 32 -5.88 -10.52 5.28
N GLU A 33 -5.91 -11.59 6.09
CA GLU A 33 -4.94 -11.79 7.17
C GLU A 33 -3.51 -11.90 6.63
N THR A 34 -3.33 -12.60 5.51
CA THR A 34 -2.03 -12.68 4.85
C THR A 34 -1.57 -11.31 4.36
N ALA A 35 -2.44 -10.57 3.64
CA ALA A 35 -2.11 -9.24 3.10
C ALA A 35 -1.81 -8.21 4.19
N ARG A 36 -2.39 -8.38 5.37
CA ARG A 36 -2.18 -7.49 6.51
C ARG A 36 -0.76 -7.53 7.05
N ASN A 37 -0.11 -8.69 7.05
CA ASN A 37 1.21 -8.82 7.69
C ASN A 37 2.14 -9.86 7.03
N PHE A 38 2.19 -9.94 5.71
CA PHE A 38 3.13 -10.82 5.01
C PHE A 38 4.59 -10.40 5.21
N ASP A 39 5.51 -11.36 5.04
CA ASP A 39 6.95 -11.15 5.16
C ASP A 39 7.57 -10.74 3.82
N LEU A 40 7.92 -9.46 3.70
CA LEU A 40 8.62 -8.88 2.55
C LEU A 40 10.00 -9.52 2.31
N SER A 41 10.59 -10.14 3.35
CA SER A 41 11.90 -10.78 3.26
C SER A 41 11.91 -12.03 2.40
N LYS A 42 10.74 -12.60 2.10
CA LYS A 42 10.60 -13.73 1.16
C LYS A 42 11.07 -13.40 -0.27
N SER A 43 11.20 -12.10 -0.60
CA SER A 43 11.75 -11.66 -1.88
C SER A 43 13.15 -11.04 -1.73
N ASN A 44 14.17 -11.72 -2.24
CA ASN A 44 15.52 -11.17 -2.32
C ASN A 44 15.59 -9.90 -3.17
N LEU A 45 14.71 -9.78 -4.18
CA LEU A 45 14.59 -8.60 -5.02
C LEU A 45 14.09 -7.40 -4.22
N ILE A 46 13.06 -7.57 -3.37
CA ILE A 46 12.56 -6.51 -2.48
C ILE A 46 13.66 -6.08 -1.51
N LYS A 47 14.36 -7.05 -0.88
CA LYS A 47 15.50 -6.74 0.02
C LYS A 47 16.57 -5.90 -0.66
N TRP A 48 16.94 -6.28 -1.88
CA TRP A 48 17.95 -5.56 -2.65
C TRP A 48 17.48 -4.14 -3.01
N LEU A 49 16.25 -3.99 -3.52
CA LEU A 49 15.68 -2.69 -3.85
C LEU A 49 15.57 -1.77 -2.63
N PHE A 50 15.21 -2.32 -1.47
CA PHE A 50 15.15 -1.55 -0.22
C PHE A 50 16.54 -1.08 0.23
N LYS A 51 17.55 -1.95 0.16
CA LYS A 51 18.95 -1.57 0.46
C LYS A 51 19.43 -0.45 -0.45
N VAL A 52 19.21 -0.56 -1.76
CA VAL A 52 19.62 0.48 -2.74
C VAL A 52 18.95 1.83 -2.43
N ARG A 53 17.74 1.81 -1.88
CA ARG A 53 16.99 3.01 -1.49
C ARG A 53 17.25 3.49 -0.06
N GLY A 54 18.13 2.83 0.69
CA GLY A 54 18.40 3.15 2.09
C GLY A 54 17.23 2.86 3.04
N LEU A 55 16.31 1.98 2.65
CA LEU A 55 15.16 1.58 3.48
C LEU A 55 15.58 0.48 4.48
N PRO A 56 14.92 0.39 5.65
CA PRO A 56 15.22 -0.63 6.66
C PRO A 56 14.95 -2.04 6.11
N THR A 57 15.84 -2.99 6.44
CA THR A 57 15.72 -4.40 6.02
C THR A 57 15.89 -5.39 7.18
N LYS A 58 15.73 -4.93 8.43
CA LYS A 58 15.86 -5.77 9.63
C LYS A 58 14.53 -6.43 10.02
N ARG A 59 13.47 -5.65 10.06
CA ARG A 59 12.11 -6.11 10.36
C ARG A 59 11.29 -5.97 9.08
N MET A 60 11.02 -7.10 8.42
CA MET A 60 10.44 -7.07 7.08
C MET A 60 9.02 -7.64 7.01
N HIS A 61 8.38 -7.92 8.16
CA HIS A 61 6.93 -8.05 8.19
C HIS A 61 6.29 -6.70 7.90
N LEU A 62 5.20 -6.69 7.14
CA LEU A 62 4.60 -5.46 6.62
C LEU A 62 4.33 -4.44 7.74
N GLN A 63 3.74 -4.86 8.86
CA GLN A 63 3.38 -3.96 9.97
C GLN A 63 4.61 -3.31 10.62
N ASP A 64 5.67 -4.09 10.83
CA ASP A 64 6.94 -3.56 11.34
C ASP A 64 7.57 -2.59 10.36
N PHE A 65 7.60 -2.96 9.09
CA PHE A 65 8.20 -2.15 8.03
C PHE A 65 7.51 -0.80 7.88
N ILE A 66 6.17 -0.76 7.81
CA ILE A 66 5.42 0.50 7.69
C ILE A 66 5.63 1.40 8.91
N SER A 67 5.75 0.83 10.11
CA SER A 67 6.08 1.57 11.32
C SER A 67 7.49 2.14 11.27
N ASP A 68 8.49 1.36 10.86
CA ASP A 68 9.90 1.77 10.79
C ASP A 68 10.15 2.92 9.81
N ILE A 69 9.35 3.00 8.73
CA ILE A 69 9.46 4.06 7.72
C ILE A 69 8.54 5.27 7.99
N GLY A 70 7.79 5.25 9.10
CA GLY A 70 6.91 6.36 9.50
C GLY A 70 5.57 6.40 8.74
N PHE A 71 5.11 5.27 8.22
CA PHE A 71 3.77 5.15 7.66
C PHE A 71 2.76 4.85 8.76
N THR A 72 1.50 5.14 8.51
CA THR A 72 0.40 4.95 9.47
C THR A 72 -0.68 4.08 8.84
N ASN A 73 -1.15 3.05 9.56
CA ASN A 73 -2.42 2.41 9.25
C ASN A 73 -3.53 3.41 9.59
N ILE A 74 -4.27 3.87 8.59
CA ILE A 74 -5.26 4.95 8.76
C ILE A 74 -6.61 4.36 9.18
N GLU A 75 -7.08 3.38 8.43
CA GLU A 75 -8.39 2.75 8.64
C GLU A 75 -8.40 1.34 8.02
N GLU A 76 -9.14 0.43 8.62
CA GLU A 76 -9.36 -0.93 8.12
C GLU A 76 -10.84 -1.23 8.01
N ASN A 77 -11.26 -1.83 6.89
CA ASN A 77 -12.57 -2.46 6.70
C ASN A 77 -12.36 -3.96 6.55
N ILE A 78 -12.43 -4.70 7.66
CA ILE A 78 -12.21 -6.15 7.69
C ILE A 78 -13.39 -6.88 7.06
N PRO A 79 -13.17 -7.85 6.17
CA PRO A 79 -11.91 -8.32 5.59
C PRO A 79 -11.63 -7.72 4.19
N THR A 80 -12.08 -6.53 3.89
CA THR A 80 -12.12 -6.01 2.51
C THR A 80 -11.07 -4.96 2.18
N GLU A 81 -10.62 -4.14 3.12
CA GLU A 81 -9.65 -3.09 2.81
C GLU A 81 -8.79 -2.70 4.02
N ASN A 82 -7.50 -2.53 3.78
CA ASN A 82 -6.55 -1.91 4.70
C ASN A 82 -5.95 -0.69 4.01
N LEU A 83 -6.03 0.49 4.66
CA LEU A 83 -5.53 1.76 4.14
C LEU A 83 -4.35 2.26 4.96
N ILE A 84 -3.23 2.47 4.29
CA ILE A 84 -1.98 2.99 4.84
C ILE A 84 -1.71 4.35 4.23
N GLY A 85 -1.12 5.27 4.98
CA GLY A 85 -0.74 6.55 4.44
C GLY A 85 0.32 7.30 5.24
N PHE A 86 0.75 8.43 4.67
CA PHE A 86 1.70 9.33 5.30
C PHE A 86 1.65 10.72 4.65
N TRP A 87 2.24 11.69 5.36
CA TRP A 87 2.54 13.01 4.82
C TRP A 87 4.01 13.06 4.39
N ALA A 88 4.33 13.93 3.45
CA ALA A 88 5.72 14.28 3.18
C ALA A 88 5.87 15.78 2.93
N ARG A 89 6.82 16.39 3.64
CA ARG A 89 7.29 17.76 3.38
C ARG A 89 8.72 17.71 2.88
N TYR A 90 9.66 17.43 3.76
CA TYR A 90 11.08 17.16 3.47
C TYR A 90 11.45 15.74 3.85
N LYS A 91 10.69 15.15 4.78
CA LYS A 91 10.76 13.77 5.24
C LYS A 91 9.36 13.20 5.34
N ILE A 92 9.26 11.90 5.49
CA ILE A 92 8.02 11.19 5.79
C ILE A 92 7.58 11.55 7.21
N GLU A 93 6.31 11.85 7.38
CA GLU A 93 5.69 12.17 8.67
C GLU A 93 4.44 11.30 8.84
N PRO A 94 4.28 10.65 10.01
CA PRO A 94 3.11 9.82 10.29
C PRO A 94 1.84 10.67 10.40
N ILE A 95 0.71 10.05 10.11
CA ILE A 95 -0.61 10.67 10.28
C ILE A 95 -1.04 10.48 11.74
N THR A 96 -1.19 11.57 12.45
CA THR A 96 -1.66 11.55 13.86
C THR A 96 -3.15 11.78 14.01
N ASN A 97 -3.81 12.31 12.96
CA ASN A 97 -5.24 12.58 12.96
C ASN A 97 -5.80 12.43 11.55
N SER A 98 -6.77 11.54 11.36
CA SER A 98 -7.39 11.21 10.08
C SER A 98 -8.17 12.38 9.48
N ASP A 99 -8.88 13.18 10.30
CA ASP A 99 -9.65 14.32 9.81
C ASP A 99 -8.73 15.42 9.28
N ASN A 100 -7.60 15.64 9.96
CA ASN A 100 -6.57 16.56 9.48
C ASN A 100 -5.95 16.05 8.17
N PHE A 101 -5.85 14.74 7.98
CA PHE A 101 -5.36 14.18 6.73
C PHE A 101 -6.33 14.43 5.58
N ILE A 102 -7.63 14.24 5.79
CA ILE A 102 -8.65 14.48 4.75
C ILE A 102 -8.73 15.97 4.44
N ASN A 103 -8.94 16.81 5.44
CA ASN A 103 -9.33 18.22 5.30
C ASN A 103 -8.17 19.21 5.38
N GLY A 104 -7.01 18.78 5.91
CA GLY A 104 -5.86 19.65 6.13
C GLY A 104 -5.19 20.06 4.82
N THR A 105 -5.03 21.38 4.63
CA THR A 105 -4.28 21.97 3.51
C THR A 105 -2.86 22.38 3.93
N ILE A 106 -2.46 22.03 5.13
CA ILE A 106 -1.39 22.68 5.86
C ILE A 106 -0.02 22.16 5.45
N SER A 107 0.92 23.04 5.25
CA SER A 107 2.39 22.92 5.25
C SER A 107 3.06 21.67 4.65
N HIS A 108 2.35 20.59 4.41
CA HIS A 108 2.84 19.37 3.77
C HIS A 108 2.78 19.51 2.27
N ARG A 109 3.81 19.01 1.58
CA ARG A 109 3.88 19.12 0.12
C ARG A 109 3.15 18.01 -0.61
N VAL A 110 3.08 16.83 0.03
CA VAL A 110 2.57 15.60 -0.58
C VAL A 110 1.76 14.81 0.44
N LYS A 111 0.58 14.34 0.02
CA LYS A 111 -0.22 13.32 0.72
C LYS A 111 -0.08 12.02 -0.06
N VAL A 112 0.14 10.90 0.63
CA VAL A 112 0.20 9.59 0.02
C VAL A 112 -0.71 8.64 0.77
N VAL A 113 -1.50 7.87 0.03
CA VAL A 113 -2.25 6.73 0.54
C VAL A 113 -1.95 5.51 -0.31
N TRP A 114 -2.01 4.37 0.33
CA TRP A 114 -1.79 3.07 -0.25
C TRP A 114 -2.73 2.07 0.40
N ASN A 115 -3.44 1.25 -0.40
CA ASN A 115 -4.32 0.22 0.11
C ASN A 115 -3.97 -1.17 -0.40
N PHE A 116 -4.49 -2.16 0.33
CA PHE A 116 -4.88 -3.45 -0.20
C PHE A 116 -6.39 -3.54 -0.17
N PHE A 117 -7.00 -3.85 -1.31
CA PHE A 117 -8.44 -4.00 -1.44
C PHE A 117 -8.79 -5.37 -2.00
N LEU A 118 -9.71 -6.05 -1.33
CA LEU A 118 -10.16 -7.39 -1.63
C LEU A 118 -11.61 -7.38 -2.13
N GLU A 119 -11.83 -8.07 -3.22
CA GLU A 119 -13.15 -8.30 -3.80
C GLU A 119 -13.37 -9.80 -3.97
N GLU A 120 -14.37 -10.32 -3.29
CA GLU A 120 -14.77 -11.72 -3.44
C GLU A 120 -15.39 -11.93 -4.82
N LEU A 121 -14.84 -12.83 -5.62
CA LEU A 121 -15.34 -13.19 -6.95
C LEU A 121 -16.28 -14.40 -6.84
N ASP A 122 -15.90 -15.37 -6.00
CA ASP A 122 -16.72 -16.50 -5.57
C ASP A 122 -16.25 -16.99 -4.18
N SER A 123 -16.84 -18.08 -3.67
CA SER A 123 -16.57 -18.59 -2.30
C SER A 123 -15.10 -18.97 -2.03
N ASN A 124 -14.28 -19.17 -3.05
CA ASN A 124 -12.87 -19.54 -2.92
C ASN A 124 -11.97 -18.79 -3.92
N GLN A 125 -12.42 -17.65 -4.40
CA GLN A 125 -11.63 -16.83 -5.31
C GLN A 125 -11.78 -15.35 -4.99
N VAL A 126 -10.65 -14.68 -4.76
CA VAL A 126 -10.57 -13.28 -4.36
C VAL A 126 -9.69 -12.51 -5.34
N ARG A 127 -10.17 -11.35 -5.80
CA ARG A 127 -9.32 -10.35 -6.44
C ARG A 127 -8.68 -9.49 -5.36
N LEU A 128 -7.36 -9.59 -5.24
CA LEU A 128 -6.56 -8.68 -4.41
C LEU A 128 -5.96 -7.60 -5.30
N SER A 129 -6.27 -6.36 -4.98
CA SER A 129 -5.67 -5.19 -5.63
C SER A 129 -4.92 -4.31 -4.64
N THR A 130 -3.96 -3.56 -5.15
CA THR A 130 -3.22 -2.54 -4.40
C THR A 130 -3.13 -1.28 -5.24
N GLU A 131 -3.51 -0.16 -4.66
CA GLU A 131 -3.46 1.15 -5.28
C GLU A 131 -2.67 2.12 -4.40
N THR A 132 -1.79 2.90 -5.04
CA THR A 132 -1.11 4.03 -4.40
C THR A 132 -1.61 5.30 -5.06
N ARG A 133 -2.04 6.28 -4.26
CA ARG A 133 -2.39 7.63 -4.74
C ARG A 133 -1.52 8.67 -4.06
N VAL A 134 -1.11 9.65 -4.86
CA VAL A 134 -0.26 10.76 -4.42
C VAL A 134 -0.90 12.07 -4.80
N LEU A 135 -1.18 12.93 -3.84
CA LEU A 135 -1.61 14.30 -4.06
C LEU A 135 -0.47 15.27 -3.75
N CYS A 136 -0.04 16.00 -4.76
CA CYS A 136 0.88 17.12 -4.60
C CYS A 136 0.07 18.41 -4.35
N ILE A 137 0.28 19.05 -3.20
CA ILE A 137 -0.54 20.19 -2.76
C ILE A 137 -0.15 21.48 -3.48
N THR A 138 1.11 21.60 -3.89
CA THR A 138 1.61 22.79 -4.59
C THR A 138 2.11 22.46 -5.99
N PRO A 139 2.06 23.42 -6.95
CA PRO A 139 2.63 23.19 -8.29
C PRO A 139 4.12 22.79 -8.25
N SER A 140 4.91 23.41 -7.37
CA SER A 140 6.32 23.06 -7.20
C SER A 140 6.51 21.62 -6.69
N ALA A 141 5.67 21.17 -5.75
CA ALA A 141 5.69 19.79 -5.29
C ALA A 141 5.33 18.83 -6.41
N LYS A 142 4.37 19.19 -7.28
CA LYS A 142 3.98 18.36 -8.43
C LYS A 142 5.13 18.19 -9.43
N VAL A 143 5.90 19.22 -9.69
CA VAL A 143 7.07 19.15 -10.58
C VAL A 143 8.16 18.28 -9.96
N THR A 144 8.57 18.58 -8.71
CA THR A 144 9.66 17.84 -8.05
C THR A 144 9.30 16.38 -7.81
N PHE A 145 8.08 16.10 -7.37
CA PHE A 145 7.61 14.73 -7.18
C PHE A 145 7.44 14.02 -8.53
N GLY A 146 7.01 14.71 -9.57
CA GLY A 146 6.87 14.13 -10.92
C GLY A 146 8.19 13.61 -11.49
N LEU A 147 9.28 14.35 -11.32
CA LEU A 147 10.63 13.90 -11.70
C LEU A 147 11.06 12.65 -10.90
N TYR A 148 10.84 12.67 -9.59
CA TYR A 148 11.07 11.50 -8.73
C TYR A 148 10.19 10.31 -9.15
N TRP A 149 8.91 10.56 -9.48
CA TRP A 149 7.94 9.53 -9.86
C TRP A 149 8.34 8.77 -11.14
N ILE A 150 8.86 9.49 -12.14
CA ILE A 150 9.34 8.87 -13.38
C ILE A 150 10.42 7.83 -13.09
N ILE A 151 11.33 8.14 -12.16
CA ILE A 151 12.44 7.25 -11.80
C ILE A 151 11.94 6.08 -10.92
N ILE A 152 11.07 6.37 -9.94
CA ILE A 152 10.73 5.38 -8.92
C ILE A 152 9.59 4.44 -9.32
N LYS A 153 8.70 4.87 -10.21
CA LYS A 153 7.52 4.10 -10.64
C LYS A 153 7.84 2.68 -11.13
N PRO A 154 8.85 2.45 -11.99
CA PRO A 154 9.19 1.09 -12.41
C PRO A 154 9.59 0.17 -11.24
N PHE A 155 10.35 0.71 -10.29
CA PHE A 155 10.77 -0.05 -9.09
C PHE A 155 9.60 -0.30 -8.13
N SER A 156 8.72 0.69 -7.98
CA SER A 156 7.48 0.56 -7.20
C SER A 156 6.60 -0.55 -7.77
N GLY A 157 6.38 -0.57 -9.08
CA GLY A 157 5.60 -1.60 -9.75
C GLY A 157 6.16 -3.01 -9.57
N VAL A 158 7.48 -3.17 -9.67
CA VAL A 158 8.13 -4.45 -9.40
C VAL A 158 7.92 -4.89 -7.95
N ILE A 159 8.07 -4.00 -6.98
CA ILE A 159 7.84 -4.29 -5.56
C ILE A 159 6.38 -4.69 -5.35
N ARG A 160 5.40 -3.94 -5.89
CA ARG A 160 3.96 -4.23 -5.76
C ARG A 160 3.60 -5.59 -6.32
N ASN A 161 4.06 -5.91 -7.52
CA ASN A 161 3.83 -7.23 -8.12
C ASN A 161 4.45 -8.36 -7.27
N LYS A 162 5.64 -8.16 -6.69
CA LYS A 162 6.24 -9.14 -5.79
C LYS A 162 5.47 -9.29 -4.48
N MET A 163 4.96 -8.20 -3.92
CA MET A 163 4.08 -8.26 -2.75
C MET A 163 2.83 -9.09 -3.03
N LEU A 164 2.14 -8.82 -4.14
CA LEU A 164 0.95 -9.59 -4.55
C LEU A 164 1.28 -11.07 -4.77
N GLN A 165 2.45 -11.41 -5.36
CA GLN A 165 2.90 -12.79 -5.52
C GLN A 165 3.15 -13.49 -4.18
N ILE A 166 3.79 -12.83 -3.20
CA ILE A 166 4.02 -13.40 -1.87
C ILE A 166 2.67 -13.68 -1.20
N ILE A 167 1.76 -12.70 -1.18
CA ILE A 167 0.44 -12.85 -0.58
C ILE A 167 -0.31 -14.01 -1.24
N LYS A 168 -0.28 -14.10 -2.57
CA LYS A 168 -0.91 -15.19 -3.32
C LYS A 168 -0.35 -16.55 -2.89
N GLN A 169 0.97 -16.72 -2.92
CA GLN A 169 1.64 -17.97 -2.55
C GLN A 169 1.32 -18.37 -1.11
N ASP A 170 1.41 -17.43 -0.16
CA ASP A 170 1.14 -17.72 1.25
C ASP A 170 -0.34 -18.07 1.49
N SER A 171 -1.28 -17.43 0.76
CA SER A 171 -2.70 -17.70 0.92
C SER A 171 -3.15 -19.01 0.28
N GLU A 172 -2.53 -19.43 -0.82
CA GLU A 172 -2.89 -20.65 -1.54
C GLU A 172 -2.23 -21.90 -0.93
N THR A 173 -0.98 -21.80 -0.41
CA THR A 173 -0.25 -22.98 0.13
C THR A 173 -0.90 -23.56 1.37
N ASP A 174 -1.49 -22.76 2.23
CA ASP A 174 -2.17 -23.25 3.45
C ASP A 174 -3.57 -23.82 3.16
N ALA A 175 -4.13 -23.59 1.96
CA ALA A 175 -5.41 -24.17 1.55
C ALA A 175 -5.27 -25.64 1.12
N GLU A 176 -4.06 -26.09 0.75
CA GLU A 176 -3.80 -27.50 0.38
C GLU A 176 -3.50 -28.39 1.59
N ASN A 177 -3.25 -27.82 2.79
CA ASN A 177 -2.88 -28.55 4.00
C ASN A 177 -3.98 -28.58 5.10
N GLY A 178 -5.17 -28.09 4.81
CA GLY A 178 -6.35 -28.11 5.69
C GLY A 178 -7.50 -28.85 5.06
#